data_c9986fa9fd72676b99136f1205bd5d5f
#
_entry.id   c9986fa9fd72676b99136f1205bd5d5f
#
_cell.length_a   1.000
_cell.length_b   1.000
_cell.length_c   1.000
_cell.angle_alpha   90.00
_cell.angle_beta   90.00
_cell.angle_gamma   90.00
#
_symmetry.space_group_name_H-M   'P 1'
#
loop_
_entity.id
_entity.type
_entity.pdbx_description
1 polymer ?
#
loop_
_entity_poly.entity_id
_entity_poly.type
_entity_poly.pdbx_seq_one_letter_code
_entity_poly.pdbx_strand_id
1 'polypeptide(L)' 'MIKNILVTGGAGYIGSHIIEILIKKNKKIFIIDNLSTGYKRLINKKAKFLKLDVLETHKLKKIIIKNNI' A
#
# COMPACT_ATOMS: atom_id res chain seq x y z
N MET A 1 7.63 17.28 -6.34
CA MET A 1 6.36 16.68 -6.79
C MET A 1 6.05 15.43 -6.00
N ILE A 2 4.85 15.34 -5.44
CA ILE A 2 4.41 14.15 -4.70
C ILE A 2 3.94 13.11 -5.71
N LYS A 3 4.47 11.89 -5.60
CA LYS A 3 4.00 10.78 -6.42
C LYS A 3 3.16 9.85 -5.55
N ASN A 4 2.08 9.35 -6.13
CA ASN A 4 1.25 8.34 -5.49
C ASN A 4 1.85 6.96 -5.80
N ILE A 5 2.15 6.20 -4.77
CA ILE A 5 2.81 4.91 -4.90
C ILE A 5 1.91 3.83 -4.30
N LEU A 6 1.73 2.74 -5.02
CA LEU A 6 1.00 1.58 -4.53
C LEU A 6 2.00 0.50 -4.14
N VAL A 7 1.85 -0.02 -2.93
CA VAL A 7 2.70 -1.12 -2.44
C VAL A 7 1.81 -2.31 -2.14
N THR A 8 2.01 -3.40 -2.85
CA THR A 8 1.36 -4.68 -2.55
C THR A 8 2.15 -5.41 -1.48
N GLY A 9 1.46 -6.07 -0.57
CA GLY A 9 2.14 -6.75 0.54
C GLY A 9 2.72 -5.78 1.56
N GLY A 10 2.17 -4.57 1.65
CA GLY A 10 2.70 -3.53 2.54
C GLY A 10 2.50 -3.80 4.03
N ALA A 11 1.69 -4.82 4.39
CA ALA A 11 1.54 -5.23 5.78
C ALA A 11 2.54 -6.33 6.17
N GLY A 12 3.37 -6.81 5.23
CA GLY A 12 4.44 -7.76 5.53
C GLY A 12 5.65 -7.07 6.15
N TYR A 13 6.57 -7.86 6.68
CA TYR A 13 7.74 -7.33 7.36
C TYR A 13 8.61 -6.47 6.44
N ILE A 14 8.98 -6.99 5.27
CA ILE A 14 9.82 -6.25 4.33
C ILE A 14 9.08 -5.04 3.75
N GLY A 15 7.82 -5.23 3.35
CA GLY A 15 7.01 -4.16 2.81
C GLY A 15 6.82 -3.01 3.78
N SER A 16 6.62 -3.28 5.07
CA SER A 16 6.44 -2.24 6.07
C SER A 16 7.68 -1.38 6.23
N HIS A 17 8.88 -1.96 6.15
CA HIS A 17 10.12 -1.20 6.20
C HIS A 17 10.31 -0.30 4.98
N ILE A 18 9.98 -0.80 3.79
CA ILE A 18 10.05 -0.02 2.57
C ILE A 18 9.11 1.19 2.65
N ILE A 19 7.91 0.99 3.19
CA ILE A 19 6.93 2.06 3.35
C ILE A 19 7.44 3.16 4.26
N GLU A 20 8.12 2.81 5.37
CA GLU A 20 8.71 3.82 6.25
C GLU A 20 9.70 4.72 5.51
N ILE A 21 10.52 4.12 4.66
CA ILE A 21 11.49 4.87 3.87
C ILE A 21 10.79 5.82 2.89
N LEU A 22 9.76 5.32 2.20
CA LEU A 22 9.02 6.11 1.21
C LEU A 22 8.27 7.28 1.84
N ILE A 23 7.68 7.06 3.01
CA ILE A 23 6.97 8.12 3.73
C ILE A 23 7.92 9.25 4.12
N LYS A 24 9.12 8.93 4.54
CA LYS A 24 10.13 9.94 4.86
C LYS A 24 10.52 10.79 3.65
N LYS A 25 10.30 10.29 2.45
CA LYS A 25 10.57 11.01 1.21
C LYS A 25 9.35 11.77 0.68
N ASN A 26 8.35 12.00 1.52
CA ASN A 26 7.12 12.72 1.17
C ASN A 26 6.34 12.09 0.02
N LYS A 27 6.34 10.75 -0.08
CA LYS A 27 5.53 10.04 -1.05
C LYS A 27 4.16 9.74 -0.44
N LYS A 28 3.13 9.80 -1.25
CA LYS A 28 1.80 9.37 -0.84
C LYS A 28 1.66 7.88 -1.12
N ILE A 29 1.48 7.10 -0.07
CA ILE A 29 1.56 5.64 -0.14
C ILE A 29 0.17 5.03 0.03
N PHE A 30 -0.17 4.12 -0.88
CA PHE A 30 -1.34 3.26 -0.78
C PHE A 30 -0.86 1.84 -0.59
N ILE A 31 -1.40 1.15 0.40
CA ILE A 31 -1.04 -0.24 0.70
C ILE A 31 -2.20 -1.15 0.34
N ILE A 32 -1.92 -2.19 -0.43
CA ILE A 32 -2.87 -3.26 -0.69
C ILE A 32 -2.28 -4.56 -0.15
N ASP A 33 -3.06 -5.23 0.71
CA ASP A 33 -2.65 -6.49 1.30
C ASP A 33 -3.91 -7.24 1.73
N ASN A 34 -3.96 -8.54 1.51
CA ASN A 34 -5.08 -9.37 1.97
C ASN A 34 -4.86 -9.88 3.39
N LEU A 35 -3.72 -9.57 3.99
CA LEU A 35 -3.33 -9.97 5.34
C LEU A 35 -3.18 -11.49 5.51
N SER A 36 -3.00 -12.23 4.42
CA SER A 36 -2.82 -13.70 4.51
C SER A 36 -1.50 -14.06 5.21
N THR A 37 -0.45 -13.26 4.98
CA THR A 37 0.86 -13.47 5.61
C THR A 37 1.37 -12.24 6.34
N GLY A 38 0.71 -11.09 6.15
CA GLY A 38 1.09 -9.85 6.82
C GLY A 38 0.35 -9.65 8.14
N TYR A 39 0.74 -8.61 8.86
CA TYR A 39 0.13 -8.29 10.15
C TYR A 39 -0.39 -6.86 10.13
N LYS A 40 -1.64 -6.69 10.56
CA LYS A 40 -2.27 -5.38 10.61
C LYS A 40 -1.44 -4.37 11.42
N ARG A 41 -0.77 -4.82 12.47
CA ARG A 41 0.07 -3.96 13.31
C ARG A 41 1.28 -3.37 12.58
N LEU A 42 1.69 -3.97 11.45
CA LEU A 42 2.83 -3.49 10.68
C LEU A 42 2.43 -2.41 9.66
N ILE A 43 1.14 -2.12 9.54
CA ILE A 43 0.66 -1.11 8.61
C ILE A 43 1.02 0.28 9.15
N ASN A 44 1.72 1.07 8.35
CA ASN A 44 2.08 2.43 8.74
C ASN A 44 0.84 3.32 8.69
N LYS A 45 0.59 4.04 9.78
CA LYS A 45 -0.60 4.90 9.92
C LYS A 45 -0.62 6.06 8.94
N LYS A 46 0.53 6.45 8.41
CA LYS A 46 0.63 7.54 7.41
C LYS A 46 0.32 7.08 5.99
N ALA A 47 0.19 5.78 5.77
CA ALA A 47 -0.19 5.23 4.47
C ALA A 47 -1.67 4.87 4.47
N LYS A 48 -2.29 4.89 3.29
CA LYS A 48 -3.69 4.50 3.15
C LYS A 48 -3.76 3.00 2.88
N PHE A 49 -4.41 2.27 3.78
CA PHE A 49 -4.52 0.82 3.68
C PHE A 49 -5.84 0.39 3.07
N LEU A 50 -5.77 -0.57 2.15
CA LEU A 50 -6.93 -1.19 1.54
C LEU A 50 -6.74 -2.70 1.61
N LYS A 51 -7.61 -3.40 2.33
CA LYS A 51 -7.58 -4.85 2.40
C LYS A 51 -8.13 -5.43 1.11
N LEU A 52 -7.25 -5.99 0.28
CA LEU A 52 -7.60 -6.46 -1.04
C LEU A 52 -6.62 -7.51 -1.50
N ASP A 53 -7.12 -8.53 -2.19
CA ASP A 53 -6.27 -9.50 -2.87
C ASP A 53 -5.86 -8.92 -4.24
N VAL A 54 -4.57 -8.99 -4.57
CA VAL A 54 -4.08 -8.49 -5.87
C VAL A 54 -4.71 -9.22 -7.06
N LEU A 55 -5.29 -10.40 -6.84
CA LEU A 55 -6.04 -11.11 -7.87
C LEU A 55 -7.40 -10.50 -8.16
N GLU A 56 -7.88 -9.58 -7.33
CA GLU A 56 -9.11 -8.85 -7.58
C GLU A 56 -8.86 -7.70 -8.56
N THR A 57 -8.56 -8.05 -9.81
CA THR A 57 -8.04 -7.13 -10.81
C THR A 57 -8.95 -5.94 -11.12
N HIS A 58 -10.29 -6.15 -11.11
CA HIS A 58 -11.22 -5.04 -11.34
C HIS A 58 -11.14 -3.98 -10.26
N LYS A 59 -11.10 -4.40 -9.01
CA LYS A 59 -11.01 -3.48 -7.87
C LYS A 59 -9.67 -2.76 -7.87
N LEU A 60 -8.59 -3.50 -8.13
CA LEU A 60 -7.26 -2.94 -8.20
C LEU A 60 -7.15 -1.88 -9.29
N LYS A 61 -7.68 -2.15 -10.48
CA LYS A 61 -7.67 -1.20 -11.58
C LYS A 61 -8.40 0.10 -11.23
N LYS A 62 -9.57 -0.02 -10.58
CA LYS A 62 -10.33 1.16 -10.16
C LYS A 62 -9.55 2.01 -9.14
N ILE A 63 -8.85 1.36 -8.22
CA ILE A 63 -8.05 2.05 -7.22
C ILE A 63 -6.92 2.83 -7.88
N ILE A 64 -6.22 2.21 -8.83
CA ILE A 64 -5.12 2.83 -9.54
C ILE A 64 -5.58 4.07 -10.30
N ILE A 65 -6.69 3.96 -11.02
CA ILE A 65 -7.24 5.07 -11.79
C ILE A 65 -7.75 6.18 -10.89
N LYS A 66 -8.53 5.84 -9.88
CA LYS A 66 -9.15 6.82 -8.97
C LYS A 66 -8.12 7.66 -8.22
N ASN A 67 -6.98 7.07 -7.86
CA ASN A 67 -5.98 7.72 -7.03
C ASN A 67 -4.76 8.21 -7.82
N ASN A 68 -4.83 8.19 -9.13
CA ASN A 68 -3.74 8.68 -10.00
C ASN A 68 -2.40 8.00 -9.71
N ILE A 69 -2.45 6.71 -9.50
CA ILE A 69 -1.24 5.93 -9.25
C ILE A 69 -0.56 5.57 -10.56
#